data_f811e46cd117f57ee1283885ba5a7102
#
_entry.id   f811e46cd117f57ee1283885ba5a7102
#
_cell.length_a   1.000
_cell.length_b   1.000
_cell.length_c   1.000
_cell.angle_alpha   90.00
_cell.angle_beta   90.00
_cell.angle_gamma   90.00
#
_symmetry.space_group_name_H-M   'P 1'
#
loop_
_entity.id
_entity.type
_entity.pdbx_description
1 polymer ?
#
loop_
_entity_poly.entity_id
_entity_poly.type
_entity_poly.pdbx_seq_one_letter_code
_entity_poly.pdbx_strand_id
1 'polypeptide(L)'
;MTKITFTIPSVLNAGAGEKKTELEASTLKESFEKISEIMGDDFKRKVLEADGSPRSLINIYINGKNAAFDKGLDTSLNENDEIYILPAVAGGSELSEKELDRFSRQVMLEQIGYDGQLKLKNSKVCVVGIGGLGNPITSRLATMGVGKLRIVDRDVIELSNLHRQIMFNENDVGQVKVEVAAKKLKKLNPEVEIEALPISVND
;
A
#
# COMPACT_ATOMS: atom_id res chain seq x y z
N MET A 1 -20.21 1.55 25.75
CA MET A 1 -19.92 1.98 24.39
C MET A 1 -18.51 2.54 24.41
N THR A 2 -17.75 2.27 23.41
CA THR A 2 -16.31 2.52 23.34
C THR A 2 -16.07 3.58 22.28
N LYS A 3 -15.29 4.61 22.56
CA LYS A 3 -14.97 5.67 21.60
C LYS A 3 -13.96 5.13 20.58
N ILE A 4 -14.29 5.23 19.31
CA ILE A 4 -13.48 4.75 18.18
C ILE A 4 -13.38 5.82 17.10
N THR A 5 -12.38 5.68 16.22
CA THR A 5 -12.22 6.53 15.03
C THR A 5 -12.51 5.71 13.76
N PHE A 6 -13.44 6.19 12.95
CA PHE A 6 -13.77 5.58 11.66
C PHE A 6 -13.21 6.44 10.52
N THR A 7 -12.34 5.87 9.70
CA THR A 7 -11.68 6.57 8.59
C THR A 7 -12.19 6.08 7.24
N ILE A 8 -12.61 7.02 6.41
CA ILE A 8 -13.21 6.81 5.09
C ILE A 8 -12.32 7.49 4.05
N PRO A 9 -11.75 6.77 3.10
CA PRO A 9 -10.92 7.36 2.05
C PRO A 9 -11.73 8.24 1.09
N SER A 10 -11.05 9.13 0.37
CA SER A 10 -11.66 10.10 -0.55
C SER A 10 -12.56 9.44 -1.59
N VAL A 11 -12.18 8.30 -2.11
CA VAL A 11 -12.93 7.54 -3.13
C VAL A 11 -14.32 7.10 -2.64
N LEU A 12 -14.48 6.81 -1.36
CA LEU A 12 -15.77 6.51 -0.73
C LEU A 12 -16.49 7.76 -0.19
N ASN A 13 -15.79 8.89 -0.10
CA ASN A 13 -16.31 10.17 0.38
C ASN A 13 -16.55 11.18 -0.77
N ALA A 14 -17.06 10.71 -1.91
CA ALA A 14 -17.38 11.52 -3.10
C ALA A 14 -16.25 12.47 -3.57
N GLY A 15 -14.99 12.10 -3.34
CA GLY A 15 -13.81 12.90 -3.70
C GLY A 15 -13.51 14.08 -2.78
N ALA A 16 -14.23 14.24 -1.68
CA ALA A 16 -14.05 15.35 -0.71
C ALA A 16 -12.84 15.21 0.23
N GLY A 17 -11.93 14.28 -0.06
CA GLY A 17 -10.78 13.94 0.80
C GLY A 17 -11.10 12.84 1.80
N GLU A 18 -10.07 12.38 2.52
CA GLU A 18 -10.21 11.42 3.61
C GLU A 18 -11.04 12.04 4.75
N LYS A 19 -12.01 11.30 5.26
CA LYS A 19 -12.84 11.74 6.37
C LYS A 19 -12.65 10.86 7.58
N LYS A 20 -12.29 11.46 8.72
CA LYS A 20 -12.25 10.82 10.04
C LYS A 20 -13.47 11.21 10.83
N THR A 21 -14.13 10.24 11.44
CA THR A 21 -15.31 10.45 12.27
C THR A 21 -15.15 9.67 13.57
N GLU A 22 -15.20 10.37 14.69
CA GLU A 22 -15.26 9.74 16.00
C GLU A 22 -16.71 9.32 16.28
N LEU A 23 -16.88 8.10 16.78
CA LEU A 23 -18.19 7.59 17.20
C LEU A 23 -18.03 6.58 18.33
N GLU A 24 -19.12 6.28 19.01
CA GLU A 24 -19.16 5.27 20.06
C GLU A 24 -19.80 3.99 19.54
N ALA A 25 -19.09 2.85 19.62
CA ALA A 25 -19.61 1.56 19.24
C ALA A 25 -18.93 0.44 20.06
N SER A 26 -19.64 -0.65 20.28
CA SER A 26 -19.12 -1.82 21.00
C SER A 26 -18.68 -2.96 20.05
N THR A 27 -19.22 -2.95 18.83
CA THR A 27 -18.88 -3.95 17.79
C THR A 27 -18.66 -3.24 16.44
N LEU A 28 -17.97 -3.92 15.55
CA LEU A 28 -17.77 -3.44 14.19
C LEU A 28 -19.12 -3.24 13.47
N LYS A 29 -20.09 -4.13 13.66
CA LYS A 29 -21.44 -4.00 13.10
C LYS A 29 -22.12 -2.71 13.53
N GLU A 30 -22.13 -2.43 14.84
CA GLU A 30 -22.71 -1.19 15.39
C GLU A 30 -22.03 0.06 14.83
N SER A 31 -20.70 0.01 14.63
CA SER A 31 -19.95 1.11 14.04
C SER A 31 -20.36 1.40 12.59
N PHE A 32 -20.63 0.34 11.79
CA PHE A 32 -21.13 0.47 10.42
C PHE A 32 -22.54 1.04 10.34
N GLU A 33 -23.42 0.65 11.24
CA GLU A 33 -24.77 1.20 11.33
C GLU A 33 -24.71 2.71 11.58
N LYS A 34 -23.96 3.13 12.61
CA LYS A 34 -23.81 4.55 12.97
C LYS A 34 -23.11 5.39 11.90
N ILE A 35 -22.00 4.91 11.36
CA ILE A 35 -21.31 5.67 10.31
C ILE A 35 -22.15 5.80 9.03
N SER A 36 -22.95 4.80 8.73
CA SER A 36 -23.87 4.81 7.59
C SER A 36 -25.00 5.83 7.74
N GLU A 37 -25.46 6.08 8.95
CA GLU A 37 -26.42 7.15 9.23
C GLU A 37 -25.78 8.54 9.04
N ILE A 38 -24.54 8.71 9.49
CA ILE A 38 -23.79 9.97 9.37
C ILE A 38 -23.43 10.31 7.93
N MET A 39 -23.08 9.28 7.14
CA MET A 39 -22.60 9.45 5.75
C MET A 39 -23.74 9.47 4.72
N GLY A 40 -24.90 8.91 5.06
CA GLY A 40 -26.08 8.90 4.20
C GLY A 40 -26.10 7.80 3.12
N ASP A 41 -27.12 7.90 2.25
CA ASP A 41 -27.48 6.81 1.33
C ASP A 41 -26.44 6.54 0.23
N ASP A 42 -25.68 7.54 -0.19
CA ASP A 42 -24.65 7.35 -1.22
C ASP A 42 -23.50 6.47 -0.70
N PHE A 43 -23.10 6.70 0.55
CA PHE A 43 -22.12 5.86 1.25
C PHE A 43 -22.67 4.43 1.43
N LYS A 44 -23.90 4.29 1.93
CA LYS A 44 -24.54 2.98 2.09
C LYS A 44 -24.51 2.16 0.81
N ARG A 45 -24.89 2.77 -0.31
CA ARG A 45 -24.90 2.10 -1.62
C ARG A 45 -23.52 1.64 -2.09
N LYS A 46 -22.45 2.38 -1.73
CA LYS A 46 -21.07 2.05 -2.12
C LYS A 46 -20.44 0.98 -1.23
N VAL A 47 -20.82 0.94 0.04
CA VAL A 47 -20.10 0.18 1.08
C VAL A 47 -20.87 -1.06 1.53
N LEU A 48 -22.22 -1.00 1.52
CA LEU A 48 -23.06 -2.08 2.07
C LEU A 48 -23.90 -2.77 1.00
N GLU A 49 -24.19 -4.03 1.24
CA GLU A 49 -25.22 -4.81 0.54
C GLU A 49 -26.61 -4.51 1.14
N ALA A 50 -27.67 -5.04 0.52
CA ALA A 50 -29.05 -4.81 0.95
C ALA A 50 -29.37 -5.37 2.36
N ASP A 51 -28.62 -6.36 2.81
CA ASP A 51 -28.73 -6.99 4.15
C ASP A 51 -27.90 -6.25 5.24
N GLY A 52 -27.23 -5.14 4.85
CA GLY A 52 -26.37 -4.36 5.75
C GLY A 52 -24.95 -4.92 5.92
N SER A 53 -24.60 -6.02 5.27
CA SER A 53 -23.22 -6.51 5.25
C SER A 53 -22.33 -5.65 4.35
N PRO A 54 -21.03 -5.53 4.63
CA PRO A 54 -20.09 -4.88 3.72
C PRO A 54 -20.02 -5.61 2.38
N ARG A 55 -19.93 -4.85 1.30
CA ARG A 55 -19.72 -5.41 -0.04
C ARG A 55 -18.41 -6.18 -0.12
N SER A 56 -18.35 -7.21 -0.93
CA SER A 56 -17.19 -8.10 -1.08
C SER A 56 -15.89 -7.36 -1.47
N LEU A 57 -16.01 -6.20 -2.10
CA LEU A 57 -14.87 -5.36 -2.47
C LEU A 57 -14.49 -4.32 -1.40
N ILE A 58 -15.10 -4.36 -0.23
CA ILE A 58 -14.76 -3.49 0.90
C ILE A 58 -13.94 -4.26 1.91
N ASN A 59 -12.67 -3.89 2.06
CA ASN A 59 -11.81 -4.41 3.11
C ASN A 59 -11.90 -3.52 4.34
N ILE A 60 -12.00 -4.14 5.50
CA ILE A 60 -12.13 -3.47 6.79
C ILE A 60 -10.90 -3.81 7.62
N TYR A 61 -10.24 -2.78 8.12
CA TYR A 61 -9.06 -2.92 8.98
C TYR A 61 -9.36 -2.29 10.34
N ILE A 62 -9.00 -2.99 11.41
CA ILE A 62 -9.02 -2.48 12.79
C ILE A 62 -7.57 -2.45 13.25
N ASN A 63 -7.05 -1.27 13.57
CA ASN A 63 -5.64 -1.06 13.96
C ASN A 63 -4.66 -1.74 12.99
N GLY A 64 -4.96 -1.69 11.68
CA GLY A 64 -4.16 -2.26 10.61
C GLY A 64 -4.23 -3.78 10.46
N LYS A 65 -5.13 -4.47 11.13
CA LYS A 65 -5.44 -5.88 10.92
C LYS A 65 -6.75 -6.02 10.17
N ASN A 66 -6.79 -6.81 9.12
CA ASN A 66 -8.02 -7.06 8.39
C ASN A 66 -9.03 -7.82 9.27
N ALA A 67 -10.21 -7.25 9.44
CA ALA A 67 -11.27 -7.79 10.29
C ALA A 67 -11.81 -9.14 9.82
N ALA A 68 -11.64 -9.49 8.54
CA ALA A 68 -12.03 -10.79 8.00
C ALA A 68 -11.25 -11.96 8.63
N PHE A 69 -10.06 -11.70 9.16
CA PHE A 69 -9.24 -12.72 9.85
C PHE A 69 -9.56 -12.86 11.35
N ASP A 70 -10.54 -12.12 11.86
CA ASP A 70 -11.05 -12.23 13.23
C ASP A 70 -12.52 -12.70 13.18
N LYS A 71 -13.44 -11.97 13.78
CA LYS A 71 -14.87 -12.30 13.83
C LYS A 71 -15.70 -11.53 12.81
N GLY A 72 -15.06 -10.90 11.82
CA GLY A 72 -15.75 -10.05 10.86
C GLY A 72 -16.54 -8.94 11.56
N LEU A 73 -17.82 -8.76 11.22
CA LEU A 73 -18.68 -7.72 11.81
C LEU A 73 -18.97 -7.89 13.31
N ASP A 74 -18.82 -9.11 13.84
CA ASP A 74 -19.02 -9.39 15.26
C ASP A 74 -17.76 -9.12 16.11
N THR A 75 -16.70 -8.57 15.49
CA THR A 75 -15.49 -8.16 16.22
C THR A 75 -15.83 -7.09 17.23
N SER A 76 -15.45 -7.35 18.50
CA SER A 76 -15.58 -6.37 19.59
C SER A 76 -14.56 -5.26 19.45
N LEU A 77 -14.99 -4.04 19.69
CA LEU A 77 -14.12 -2.84 19.60
C LEU A 77 -13.68 -2.39 20.99
N ASN A 78 -12.46 -1.89 21.07
CA ASN A 78 -11.84 -1.34 22.26
C ASN A 78 -11.74 0.19 22.17
N GLU A 79 -11.45 0.82 23.30
CA GLU A 79 -11.22 2.27 23.37
C GLU A 79 -10.07 2.69 22.47
N ASN A 80 -10.30 3.73 21.65
CA ASN A 80 -9.36 4.27 20.68
C ASN A 80 -9.03 3.34 19.49
N ASP A 81 -9.84 2.32 19.22
CA ASP A 81 -9.67 1.54 17.99
C ASP A 81 -9.88 2.43 16.76
N GLU A 82 -8.99 2.27 15.79
CA GLU A 82 -9.06 2.93 14.49
C GLU A 82 -9.57 1.95 13.44
N ILE A 83 -10.72 2.27 12.84
CA ILE A 83 -11.35 1.48 11.78
C ILE A 83 -11.09 2.18 10.45
N TYR A 84 -10.54 1.43 9.50
CA TYR A 84 -10.36 1.84 8.11
C TYR A 84 -11.19 0.97 7.18
N ILE A 85 -11.94 1.60 6.28
CA ILE A 85 -12.58 0.90 5.16
C ILE A 85 -11.84 1.24 3.86
N LEU A 86 -11.48 0.22 3.11
CA LEU A 86 -10.68 0.36 1.89
C LEU A 86 -11.36 -0.40 0.76
N PRO A 87 -11.76 0.28 -0.34
CA PRO A 87 -12.28 -0.41 -1.50
C PRO A 87 -11.14 -1.16 -2.21
N ALA A 88 -11.36 -2.43 -2.51
CA ALA A 88 -10.50 -3.21 -3.38
C ALA A 88 -11.16 -3.30 -4.76
N VAL A 89 -10.47 -2.88 -5.80
CA VAL A 89 -11.02 -2.93 -7.16
C VAL A 89 -10.12 -3.75 -8.07
N ALA A 90 -10.72 -4.58 -8.89
CA ALA A 90 -10.02 -5.25 -9.98
C ALA A 90 -9.82 -4.24 -11.12
N GLY A 91 -8.69 -3.50 -11.12
CA GLY A 91 -8.38 -2.54 -12.19
C GLY A 91 -7.26 -1.57 -11.85
N GLY A 92 -6.53 -1.09 -12.87
CA GLY A 92 -5.24 -0.38 -12.74
C GLY A 92 -5.27 0.99 -12.07
N SER A 93 -6.42 1.61 -11.85
CA SER A 93 -6.53 2.97 -11.28
C SER A 93 -6.64 3.00 -9.76
N GLU A 94 -6.86 1.88 -9.09
CA GLU A 94 -7.03 1.77 -7.65
C GLU A 94 -6.13 0.66 -7.08
N LEU A 95 -6.04 0.55 -5.74
CA LEU A 95 -5.26 -0.51 -5.10
C LEU A 95 -6.04 -1.84 -5.17
N SER A 96 -5.37 -2.90 -5.62
CA SER A 96 -5.92 -4.25 -5.56
C SER A 96 -5.95 -4.75 -4.10
N GLU A 97 -6.73 -5.79 -3.83
CA GLU A 97 -6.79 -6.44 -2.52
C GLU A 97 -5.39 -6.83 -2.01
N LYS A 98 -4.56 -7.41 -2.87
CA LYS A 98 -3.18 -7.80 -2.55
C LYS A 98 -2.28 -6.60 -2.24
N GLU A 99 -2.46 -5.46 -2.92
CA GLU A 99 -1.76 -4.22 -2.63
C GLU A 99 -2.24 -3.60 -1.32
N LEU A 100 -3.54 -3.63 -1.05
CA LEU A 100 -4.11 -3.17 0.22
C LEU A 100 -3.55 -3.99 1.40
N ASP A 101 -3.48 -5.31 1.26
CA ASP A 101 -2.92 -6.18 2.29
C ASP A 101 -1.43 -5.86 2.51
N ARG A 102 -0.66 -5.73 1.42
CA ARG A 102 0.77 -5.39 1.44
C ARG A 102 1.04 -4.04 2.09
N PHE A 103 0.26 -3.01 1.76
CA PHE A 103 0.47 -1.63 2.15
C PHE A 103 -0.44 -1.16 3.30
N SER A 104 -1.21 -2.07 3.91
CA SER A 104 -2.16 -1.74 4.98
C SER A 104 -1.55 -0.84 6.07
N ARG A 105 -0.32 -1.13 6.50
CA ARG A 105 0.38 -0.33 7.51
C ARG A 105 0.76 1.07 7.04
N GLN A 106 1.03 1.26 5.75
CA GLN A 106 1.32 2.58 5.17
C GLN A 106 0.04 3.38 4.98
N VAL A 107 -1.02 2.73 4.49
CA VAL A 107 -2.33 3.36 4.28
C VAL A 107 -2.92 3.89 5.59
N MET A 108 -2.61 3.28 6.72
CA MET A 108 -3.05 3.73 8.03
C MET A 108 -2.27 4.92 8.62
N LEU A 109 -1.12 5.26 8.03
CA LEU A 109 -0.38 6.45 8.45
C LEU A 109 -1.09 7.70 7.90
N GLU A 110 -1.42 8.64 8.76
CA GLU A 110 -2.10 9.89 8.39
C GLU A 110 -1.39 10.66 7.26
N GLN A 111 -0.04 10.62 7.26
CA GLN A 111 0.79 11.31 6.27
C GLN A 111 0.74 10.66 4.88
N ILE A 112 0.30 9.40 4.78
CA ILE A 112 0.21 8.65 3.52
C ILE A 112 -1.26 8.46 3.14
N GLY A 113 -2.04 7.77 3.95
CA GLY A 113 -3.42 7.42 3.66
C GLY A 113 -3.58 6.53 2.42
N TYR A 114 -4.80 6.23 2.05
CA TYR A 114 -5.12 5.53 0.80
C TYR A 114 -4.67 6.35 -0.43
N ASP A 115 -4.97 7.63 -0.43
CA ASP A 115 -4.67 8.54 -1.54
C ASP A 115 -3.16 8.71 -1.76
N GLY A 116 -2.38 8.77 -0.69
CA GLY A 116 -0.92 8.82 -0.77
C GLY A 116 -0.33 7.52 -1.32
N GLN A 117 -0.85 6.37 -0.91
CA GLN A 117 -0.42 5.08 -1.46
C GLN A 117 -0.78 4.95 -2.94
N LEU A 118 -1.95 5.46 -3.34
CA LEU A 118 -2.35 5.49 -4.75
C LEU A 118 -1.44 6.41 -5.58
N LYS A 119 -1.01 7.56 -5.03
CA LYS A 119 -0.01 8.42 -5.66
C LYS A 119 1.33 7.72 -5.83
N LEU A 120 1.79 6.95 -4.82
CA LEU A 120 3.01 6.14 -4.93
C LEU A 120 2.88 5.11 -6.05
N LYS A 121 1.78 4.36 -6.11
CA LYS A 121 1.49 3.39 -7.18
C LYS A 121 1.53 4.02 -8.57
N ASN A 122 1.04 5.23 -8.72
CA ASN A 122 1.01 5.93 -10.00
C ASN A 122 2.30 6.70 -10.32
N SER A 123 3.26 6.73 -9.39
CA SER A 123 4.52 7.45 -9.57
C SER A 123 5.52 6.65 -10.40
N LYS A 124 6.40 7.38 -11.10
CA LYS A 124 7.51 6.86 -11.90
C LYS A 124 8.79 7.51 -11.41
N VAL A 125 9.78 6.70 -11.04
CA VAL A 125 11.05 7.17 -10.51
C VAL A 125 12.20 6.61 -11.34
N CYS A 126 13.16 7.46 -11.69
CA CYS A 126 14.41 7.07 -12.31
C CYS A 126 15.54 7.13 -11.26
N VAL A 127 16.27 6.04 -11.10
CA VAL A 127 17.45 5.97 -10.22
C VAL A 127 18.68 5.72 -11.10
N VAL A 128 19.59 6.68 -11.11
CA VAL A 128 20.86 6.61 -11.84
C VAL A 128 21.96 6.19 -10.87
N GLY A 129 22.57 5.04 -11.15
CA GLY A 129 23.56 4.38 -10.29
C GLY A 129 22.92 3.46 -9.25
N ILE A 130 23.21 2.15 -9.33
CA ILE A 130 22.77 1.12 -8.36
C ILE A 130 23.94 0.70 -7.46
N GLY A 131 24.78 1.66 -7.11
CA GLY A 131 25.89 1.52 -6.17
C GLY A 131 25.46 1.60 -4.71
N GLY A 132 26.35 2.06 -3.83
CA GLY A 132 26.13 2.09 -2.39
C GLY A 132 24.91 2.88 -1.91
N LEU A 133 24.51 3.94 -2.62
CA LEU A 133 23.31 4.73 -2.33
C LEU A 133 22.09 4.26 -3.13
N GLY A 134 22.23 4.05 -4.44
CA GLY A 134 21.11 3.64 -5.29
C GLY A 134 20.54 2.26 -4.93
N ASN A 135 21.37 1.35 -4.46
CA ASN A 135 20.96 0.00 -4.06
C ASN A 135 19.91 0.01 -2.93
N PRO A 136 20.12 0.61 -1.75
CA PRO A 136 19.11 0.70 -0.71
C PRO A 136 17.92 1.60 -1.10
N ILE A 137 18.15 2.70 -1.82
CA ILE A 137 17.09 3.60 -2.28
C ILE A 137 16.10 2.84 -3.17
N THR A 138 16.61 2.13 -4.18
CA THR A 138 15.77 1.39 -5.14
C THR A 138 14.95 0.29 -4.44
N SER A 139 15.57 -0.41 -3.48
CA SER A 139 14.87 -1.41 -2.66
C SER A 139 13.71 -0.78 -1.87
N ARG A 140 13.93 0.38 -1.26
CA ARG A 140 12.90 1.08 -0.49
C ARG A 140 11.77 1.58 -1.37
N LEU A 141 12.08 2.21 -2.51
CA LEU A 141 11.07 2.67 -3.46
C LEU A 141 10.18 1.53 -3.94
N ALA A 142 10.77 0.38 -4.29
CA ALA A 142 10.01 -0.79 -4.71
C ALA A 142 9.11 -1.33 -3.59
N THR A 143 9.64 -1.44 -2.36
CA THR A 143 8.87 -1.98 -1.22
C THR A 143 7.81 -1.02 -0.70
N MET A 144 7.98 0.29 -0.89
CA MET A 144 6.98 1.32 -0.56
C MET A 144 5.83 1.40 -1.56
N GLY A 145 5.94 0.75 -2.72
CA GLY A 145 4.87 0.70 -3.70
C GLY A 145 4.93 1.77 -4.79
N VAL A 146 6.14 2.31 -5.10
CA VAL A 146 6.33 3.09 -6.33
C VAL A 146 6.03 2.20 -7.53
N GLY A 147 5.10 2.64 -8.41
CA GLY A 147 4.57 1.79 -9.46
C GLY A 147 5.55 1.48 -10.57
N LYS A 148 6.42 2.43 -10.97
CA LYS A 148 7.45 2.21 -11.99
C LYS A 148 8.80 2.73 -11.54
N LEU A 149 9.81 1.87 -11.64
CA LEU A 149 11.22 2.21 -11.42
C LEU A 149 12.02 2.02 -12.70
N ARG A 150 12.65 3.08 -13.19
CA ARG A 150 13.72 3.00 -14.18
C ARG A 150 15.04 3.01 -13.43
N ILE A 151 15.86 1.99 -13.62
CA ILE A 151 17.17 1.86 -12.98
C ILE A 151 18.27 1.85 -14.04
N VAL A 152 19.27 2.72 -13.88
CA VAL A 152 20.32 2.95 -14.85
C VAL A 152 21.67 2.72 -14.18
N ASP A 153 22.46 1.78 -14.67
CA ASP A 153 23.84 1.54 -14.24
C ASP A 153 24.54 0.63 -15.27
N ARG A 154 25.75 0.97 -15.69
CA ARG A 154 26.53 0.22 -16.66
C ARG A 154 27.38 -0.89 -16.07
N ASP A 155 27.61 -0.85 -14.76
CA ASP A 155 28.62 -1.68 -14.09
C ASP A 155 28.17 -3.13 -13.92
N VAL A 156 29.16 -3.99 -13.72
CA VAL A 156 28.99 -5.34 -13.21
C VAL A 156 29.17 -5.36 -11.68
N ILE A 157 28.67 -6.42 -11.06
CA ILE A 157 28.81 -6.63 -9.62
C ILE A 157 30.20 -7.18 -9.33
N GLU A 158 30.91 -6.56 -8.41
CA GLU A 158 32.22 -6.98 -7.92
C GLU A 158 32.14 -7.42 -6.47
N LEU A 159 33.03 -8.31 -6.05
CA LEU A 159 33.13 -8.74 -4.66
C LEU A 159 33.35 -7.55 -3.71
N SER A 160 34.14 -6.57 -4.14
CA SER A 160 34.40 -5.31 -3.44
C SER A 160 33.16 -4.44 -3.22
N ASN A 161 32.02 -4.75 -3.84
CA ASN A 161 30.78 -4.00 -3.70
C ASN A 161 29.91 -4.50 -2.54
N LEU A 162 30.03 -5.77 -2.15
CA LEU A 162 29.07 -6.48 -1.33
C LEU A 162 28.95 -5.94 0.11
N HIS A 163 29.98 -5.33 0.64
CA HIS A 163 29.96 -4.75 1.98
C HIS A 163 29.01 -3.56 2.13
N ARG A 164 28.55 -2.93 1.01
CA ARG A 164 27.65 -1.77 1.01
C ARG A 164 26.46 -1.85 0.04
N GLN A 165 26.47 -2.79 -0.90
CA GLN A 165 25.40 -3.01 -1.87
C GLN A 165 24.61 -4.27 -1.49
N ILE A 166 23.85 -4.17 -0.40
CA ILE A 166 23.21 -5.29 0.33
C ILE A 166 22.19 -6.09 -0.49
N MET A 167 21.73 -5.55 -1.62
CA MET A 167 20.85 -6.30 -2.55
C MET A 167 21.59 -7.44 -3.22
N PHE A 168 22.92 -7.36 -3.38
CA PHE A 168 23.76 -8.34 -4.06
C PHE A 168 24.44 -9.30 -3.10
N ASN A 169 24.81 -10.47 -3.60
CA ASN A 169 25.55 -11.49 -2.88
C ASN A 169 26.64 -12.11 -3.80
N GLU A 170 27.44 -13.03 -3.27
CA GLU A 170 28.57 -13.63 -4.00
C GLU A 170 28.17 -14.33 -5.30
N ASN A 171 26.96 -14.93 -5.36
CA ASN A 171 26.47 -15.58 -6.58
C ASN A 171 26.13 -14.59 -7.70
N ASP A 172 26.07 -13.31 -7.39
CA ASP A 172 25.77 -12.25 -8.35
C ASP A 172 27.03 -11.63 -8.96
N VAL A 173 28.23 -11.95 -8.43
CA VAL A 173 29.49 -11.37 -8.88
C VAL A 173 29.72 -11.66 -10.37
N GLY A 174 30.14 -10.65 -11.12
CA GLY A 174 30.33 -10.69 -12.57
C GLY A 174 29.09 -10.46 -13.41
N GLN A 175 27.90 -10.40 -12.80
CA GLN A 175 26.64 -10.10 -13.50
C GLN A 175 26.38 -8.59 -13.58
N VAL A 176 25.58 -8.17 -14.56
CA VAL A 176 25.18 -6.76 -14.74
C VAL A 176 24.30 -6.28 -13.61
N LYS A 177 24.68 -5.18 -12.96
CA LYS A 177 23.99 -4.66 -11.74
C LYS A 177 22.49 -4.47 -11.92
N VAL A 178 22.08 -3.75 -12.96
CA VAL A 178 20.65 -3.43 -13.17
C VAL A 178 19.81 -4.66 -13.47
N GLU A 179 20.36 -5.67 -14.15
CA GLU A 179 19.61 -6.90 -14.46
C GLU A 179 19.36 -7.74 -13.21
N VAL A 180 20.39 -7.88 -12.36
CA VAL A 180 20.25 -8.58 -11.08
C VAL A 180 19.33 -7.80 -10.16
N ALA A 181 19.49 -6.47 -10.08
CA ALA A 181 18.63 -5.60 -9.29
C ALA A 181 17.17 -5.75 -9.71
N ALA A 182 16.86 -5.70 -11.00
CA ALA A 182 15.50 -5.85 -11.50
C ALA A 182 14.86 -7.17 -11.05
N LYS A 183 15.59 -8.30 -11.18
CA LYS A 183 15.12 -9.62 -10.73
C LYS A 183 14.84 -9.67 -9.23
N LYS A 184 15.71 -9.05 -8.42
CA LYS A 184 15.56 -9.04 -6.96
C LYS A 184 14.45 -8.09 -6.50
N LEU A 185 14.31 -6.93 -7.11
CA LEU A 185 13.23 -5.98 -6.83
C LEU A 185 11.85 -6.57 -7.16
N LYS A 186 11.72 -7.31 -8.28
CA LYS A 186 10.50 -8.04 -8.62
C LYS A 186 10.14 -9.14 -7.60
N LYS A 187 11.13 -9.74 -6.94
CA LYS A 187 10.88 -10.68 -5.83
C LYS A 187 10.42 -9.97 -4.56
N LEU A 188 10.91 -8.75 -4.30
CA LEU A 188 10.48 -7.94 -3.16
C LEU A 188 9.06 -7.40 -3.35
N ASN A 189 8.76 -6.88 -4.55
CA ASN A 189 7.43 -6.41 -4.92
C ASN A 189 7.12 -6.79 -6.37
N PRO A 190 6.30 -7.83 -6.62
CA PRO A 190 5.93 -8.25 -7.98
C PRO A 190 5.14 -7.21 -8.78
N GLU A 191 4.45 -6.29 -8.08
CA GLU A 191 3.58 -5.29 -8.72
C GLU A 191 4.38 -4.13 -9.34
N VAL A 192 5.59 -3.82 -8.84
CA VAL A 192 6.40 -2.72 -9.39
C VAL A 192 6.86 -3.04 -10.82
N GLU A 193 6.67 -2.09 -11.75
CA GLU A 193 7.25 -2.17 -13.10
C GLU A 193 8.72 -1.74 -13.04
N ILE A 194 9.64 -2.59 -13.51
CA ILE A 194 11.08 -2.31 -13.50
C ILE A 194 11.59 -2.23 -14.94
N GLU A 195 12.18 -1.10 -15.28
CA GLU A 195 12.92 -0.88 -16.52
C GLU A 195 14.42 -0.77 -16.20
N ALA A 196 15.20 -1.79 -16.60
CA ALA A 196 16.63 -1.87 -16.31
C ALA A 196 17.45 -1.48 -17.55
N LEU A 197 18.29 -0.46 -17.44
CA LEU A 197 19.10 0.09 -18.51
C LEU A 197 20.60 -0.04 -18.18
N PRO A 198 21.33 -0.99 -18.81
CA PRO A 198 22.76 -1.18 -18.59
C PRO A 198 23.59 -0.19 -19.41
N ILE A 199 23.37 1.10 -19.21
CA ILE A 199 24.00 2.18 -19.97
C ILE A 199 24.62 3.23 -19.06
N SER A 200 25.52 4.06 -19.63
CA SER A 200 25.93 5.33 -19.01
C SER A 200 24.90 6.43 -19.32
N VAL A 201 24.69 7.32 -18.38
CA VAL A 201 24.02 8.59 -18.65
C VAL A 201 25.13 9.60 -19.03
N ASN A 202 25.14 9.98 -20.29
CA ASN A 202 26.03 11.04 -20.81
C ASN A 202 25.16 12.25 -21.14
N ASP A 203 25.77 13.42 -21.05
CA ASP A 203 25.16 14.68 -21.46
C ASP A 203 24.88 14.71 -22.98
#